data_e19d4bad67867b61a630626224feee6d
#
_entry.id   e19d4bad67867b61a630626224feee6d
#
_cell.length_a   1.000
_cell.length_b   1.000
_cell.length_c   1.000
_cell.angle_alpha   90.00
_cell.angle_beta   90.00
_cell.angle_gamma   90.00
#
_symmetry.space_group_name_H-M   'P 1'
#
loop_
_entity.id
_entity.type
_entity.pdbx_description
1 polymer ?
#
loop_
_entity_poly.entity_id
_entity_poly.type
_entity_poly.pdbx_seq_one_letter_code
_entity_poly.pdbx_strand_id
1 'polypeptide(L)'
;MDSLVNIELRDEEWPLEYIDHDRHIARAIVVDCDGYFHFVRADRDDDFGRAILIETAGGGIEDGEDCAEAVKREVMEELGATVEVICKIGVVSDYYNLIHRHNVNNYFLCLAKSFGERSLTRDEIEQFKLSAMRLKYDEAVKEYEARCESRLGRLIAAREIPILKRAKEILDGGIGKMAASYKKLF
;
A
#
# COMPACT_ATOMS: atom_id res chain seq x y z
N MET A 1 18.54 15.60 1.54
CA MET A 1 17.91 14.34 2.00
C MET A 1 16.49 14.68 2.38
N ASP A 2 15.53 14.20 1.61
CA ASP A 2 14.14 14.41 1.95
C ASP A 2 13.80 13.61 3.21
N SER A 3 13.16 14.27 4.19
CA SER A 3 12.81 13.62 5.45
C SER A 3 11.80 12.50 5.22
N LEU A 4 12.02 11.34 5.87
CA LEU A 4 11.04 10.26 5.92
C LEU A 4 9.76 10.75 6.60
N VAL A 5 8.62 10.31 6.09
CA VAL A 5 7.33 10.55 6.73
C VAL A 5 7.19 9.59 7.92
N ASN A 6 6.85 10.13 9.08
CA ASN A 6 6.49 9.33 10.25
C ASN A 6 5.13 9.81 10.75
N ILE A 7 4.14 8.93 10.71
CA ILE A 7 2.76 9.23 11.09
C ILE A 7 2.32 8.20 12.12
N GLU A 8 1.67 8.68 13.17
CA GLU A 8 0.96 7.84 14.13
C GLU A 8 -0.54 8.16 14.03
N LEU A 9 -1.34 7.13 13.76
CA LEU A 9 -2.79 7.23 13.59
C LEU A 9 -3.49 6.40 14.65
N ARG A 10 -4.41 7.02 15.38
CA ARG A 10 -5.30 6.33 16.32
C ARG A 10 -6.54 5.85 15.59
N ASP A 11 -7.06 4.71 16.00
CA ASP A 11 -8.36 4.23 15.55
C ASP A 11 -9.46 4.96 16.34
N GLU A 12 -10.18 5.87 15.66
CA GLU A 12 -11.32 6.60 16.22
C GLU A 12 -12.66 5.95 15.82
N GLU A 13 -12.63 4.85 15.07
CA GLU A 13 -13.81 4.17 14.54
C GLU A 13 -14.36 3.09 15.49
N TRP A 14 -13.47 2.47 16.26
CA TRP A 14 -13.80 1.44 17.25
C TRP A 14 -13.17 1.77 18.60
N PRO A 15 -13.84 1.40 19.71
CA PRO A 15 -13.28 1.64 21.03
C PRO A 15 -11.99 0.85 21.23
N LEU A 16 -11.00 1.46 21.86
CA LEU A 16 -9.80 0.77 22.30
C LEU A 16 -10.09 0.00 23.58
N GLU A 17 -9.99 -1.32 23.53
CA GLU A 17 -10.03 -2.18 24.73
C GLU A 17 -8.61 -2.54 25.17
N TYR A 18 -7.84 -3.15 24.28
CA TYR A 18 -6.42 -3.49 24.47
C TYR A 18 -5.77 -3.71 23.10
N ILE A 19 -4.45 -3.79 23.07
CA ILE A 19 -3.67 -4.24 21.91
C ILE A 19 -2.89 -5.46 22.36
N ASP A 20 -2.99 -6.55 21.61
CA ASP A 20 -2.36 -7.83 21.96
C ASP A 20 -1.06 -8.08 21.19
N HIS A 21 -0.89 -7.48 19.99
CA HIS A 21 0.34 -7.67 19.23
C HIS A 21 0.62 -6.52 18.25
N ASP A 22 1.90 -6.36 17.95
CA ASP A 22 2.39 -5.52 16.86
C ASP A 22 2.55 -6.36 15.59
N ARG A 23 2.17 -5.79 14.44
CA ARG A 23 2.41 -6.39 13.14
C ARG A 23 3.28 -5.47 12.31
N HIS A 24 4.47 -5.93 11.95
CA HIS A 24 5.33 -5.24 11.00
C HIS A 24 4.93 -5.58 9.56
N ILE A 25 4.69 -4.54 8.76
CA ILE A 25 4.17 -4.64 7.41
C ILE A 25 5.09 -3.88 6.47
N ALA A 26 5.37 -4.47 5.31
CA ALA A 26 6.03 -3.82 4.19
C ALA A 26 5.00 -3.49 3.10
N ARG A 27 4.96 -2.23 2.64
CA ARG A 27 4.00 -1.73 1.64
C ARG A 27 4.69 -0.99 0.50
N ALA A 28 4.16 -1.11 -0.69
CA ALA A 28 4.70 -0.52 -1.90
C ALA A 28 3.76 0.51 -2.53
N ILE A 29 4.22 1.72 -2.73
CA ILE A 29 3.67 2.61 -3.76
C ILE A 29 4.34 2.23 -5.08
N VAL A 30 3.64 1.48 -5.90
CA VAL A 30 4.13 0.98 -7.20
C VAL A 30 3.70 1.95 -8.30
N VAL A 31 4.68 2.47 -9.06
CA VAL A 31 4.44 3.33 -10.21
C VAL A 31 5.05 2.71 -11.47
N ASP A 32 4.37 2.82 -12.62
CA ASP A 32 4.91 2.39 -13.90
C ASP A 32 5.57 3.56 -14.68
N CYS A 33 6.21 3.23 -15.81
CA CYS A 33 6.89 4.22 -16.65
C CYS A 33 5.94 5.25 -17.33
N ASP A 34 4.63 4.98 -17.33
CA ASP A 34 3.60 5.90 -17.84
C ASP A 34 3.04 6.81 -16.73
N GLY A 35 3.54 6.65 -15.49
CA GLY A 35 3.15 7.42 -14.32
C GLY A 35 1.78 7.03 -13.76
N TYR A 36 1.35 5.79 -13.96
CA TYR A 36 0.22 5.21 -13.26
C TYR A 36 0.68 4.51 -11.99
N PHE A 37 -0.15 4.60 -10.96
CA PHE A 37 0.00 3.91 -9.71
C PHE A 37 -0.79 2.61 -9.73
N HIS A 38 -0.25 1.56 -9.13
CA HIS A 38 -0.85 0.24 -9.07
C HIS A 38 -1.26 -0.09 -7.65
N PHE A 39 -2.50 -0.53 -7.50
CA PHE A 39 -3.13 -0.82 -6.22
C PHE A 39 -3.81 -2.18 -6.25
N VAL A 40 -4.16 -2.65 -5.07
CA VAL A 40 -5.00 -3.81 -4.86
C VAL A 40 -6.40 -3.32 -4.49
N ARG A 41 -7.43 -3.85 -5.14
CA ARG A 41 -8.83 -3.66 -4.77
C ARG A 41 -9.30 -4.90 -4.06
N ALA A 42 -9.81 -4.73 -2.85
CA ALA A 42 -10.41 -5.78 -2.05
C ALA A 42 -11.94 -5.60 -1.99
N ASP A 43 -12.72 -6.65 -2.25
CA ASP A 43 -14.16 -6.72 -1.98
C ASP A 43 -14.34 -7.75 -0.85
N ARG A 44 -14.37 -7.26 0.36
CA ARG A 44 -14.33 -8.07 1.58
C ARG A 44 -15.63 -7.97 2.38
N ASP A 45 -15.91 -9.06 3.11
CA ASP A 45 -17.01 -9.14 4.08
C ASP A 45 -16.51 -9.95 5.28
N ASP A 46 -16.08 -9.24 6.31
CA ASP A 46 -15.42 -9.80 7.49
C ASP A 46 -15.82 -9.04 8.78
N ASP A 47 -15.05 -9.17 9.84
CA ASP A 47 -15.33 -8.55 11.15
C ASP A 47 -15.51 -7.02 11.06
N PHE A 48 -14.88 -6.36 10.08
CA PHE A 48 -15.06 -4.93 9.81
C PHE A 48 -16.35 -4.61 9.04
N GLY A 49 -17.11 -5.65 8.63
CA GLY A 49 -18.27 -5.54 7.77
C GLY A 49 -17.90 -5.57 6.28
N ARG A 50 -18.95 -5.45 5.46
CA ARG A 50 -18.76 -5.46 4.00
C ARG A 50 -18.22 -4.12 3.51
N ALA A 51 -17.11 -4.16 2.78
CA ALA A 51 -16.50 -3.00 2.18
C ALA A 51 -15.75 -3.33 0.88
N ILE A 52 -15.79 -2.39 -0.06
CA ILE A 52 -14.88 -2.38 -1.21
C ILE A 52 -13.81 -1.35 -0.90
N LEU A 53 -12.56 -1.79 -0.90
CA LEU A 53 -11.41 -0.99 -0.50
C LEU A 53 -10.39 -0.94 -1.63
N ILE A 54 -9.56 0.10 -1.60
CA ILE A 54 -8.32 0.19 -2.37
C ILE A 54 -7.16 0.27 -1.38
N GLU A 55 -6.12 -0.50 -1.61
CA GLU A 55 -4.95 -0.54 -0.76
C GLU A 55 -3.67 -0.58 -1.60
N THR A 56 -2.56 -0.17 -1.02
CA THR A 56 -1.24 -0.44 -1.56
C THR A 56 -0.89 -1.91 -1.39
N ALA A 57 -0.20 -2.50 -2.36
CA ALA A 57 0.30 -3.86 -2.23
C ALA A 57 1.23 -3.98 -1.03
N GLY A 58 1.09 -5.06 -0.28
CA GLY A 58 1.94 -5.30 0.87
C GLY A 58 1.32 -6.18 1.94
N GLY A 59 2.19 -6.78 2.75
CA GLY A 59 1.81 -7.71 3.82
C GLY A 59 2.86 -7.82 4.90
N GLY A 60 2.73 -8.85 5.72
CA GLY A 60 3.62 -9.10 6.85
C GLY A 60 5.05 -9.37 6.42
N ILE A 61 6.00 -8.84 7.18
CA ILE A 61 7.42 -9.16 7.04
C ILE A 61 7.65 -10.51 7.71
N GLU A 62 8.26 -11.45 7.00
CA GLU A 62 8.57 -12.78 7.51
C GLU A 62 9.82 -12.76 8.41
N ASP A 63 9.97 -13.79 9.25
CA ASP A 63 11.12 -13.91 10.16
C ASP A 63 12.44 -13.95 9.38
N GLY A 64 13.30 -12.97 9.63
CA GLY A 64 14.60 -12.83 8.99
C GLY A 64 14.57 -12.16 7.61
N GLU A 65 13.39 -11.78 7.12
CA GLU A 65 13.23 -11.05 5.87
C GLU A 65 13.49 -9.55 6.08
N ASP A 66 14.19 -8.91 5.16
CA ASP A 66 14.27 -7.46 5.20
C ASP A 66 13.04 -6.80 4.52
N CYS A 67 12.75 -5.54 4.90
CA CYS A 67 11.57 -4.85 4.40
C CYS A 67 11.53 -4.69 2.87
N ALA A 68 12.69 -4.54 2.22
CA ALA A 68 12.73 -4.35 0.77
C ALA A 68 12.47 -5.66 0.02
N GLU A 69 12.92 -6.79 0.56
CA GLU A 69 12.61 -8.12 0.01
C GLU A 69 11.12 -8.45 0.24
N ALA A 70 10.57 -8.18 1.43
CA ALA A 70 9.14 -8.32 1.71
C ALA A 70 8.29 -7.53 0.71
N VAL A 71 8.65 -6.27 0.43
CA VAL A 71 7.97 -5.45 -0.59
C VAL A 71 7.99 -6.11 -1.97
N LYS A 72 9.12 -6.63 -2.41
CA LYS A 72 9.22 -7.27 -3.73
C LYS A 72 8.38 -8.54 -3.82
N ARG A 73 8.39 -9.35 -2.76
CA ARG A 73 7.59 -10.57 -2.65
C ARG A 73 6.09 -10.25 -2.72
N GLU A 74 5.61 -9.37 -1.86
CA GLU A 74 4.20 -8.97 -1.79
C GLU A 74 3.70 -8.35 -3.11
N VAL A 75 4.50 -7.47 -3.74
CA VAL A 75 4.15 -6.87 -5.02
C VAL A 75 4.08 -7.91 -6.13
N MET A 76 4.96 -8.92 -6.12
CA MET A 76 4.90 -10.03 -7.06
C MET A 76 3.64 -10.88 -6.83
N GLU A 77 3.32 -11.21 -5.59
CA GLU A 77 2.16 -12.02 -5.22
C GLU A 77 0.85 -11.33 -5.59
N GLU A 78 0.64 -10.10 -5.16
CA GLU A 78 -0.63 -9.39 -5.27
C GLU A 78 -0.85 -8.68 -6.62
N LEU A 79 0.21 -8.13 -7.23
CA LEU A 79 0.13 -7.39 -8.49
C LEU A 79 0.75 -8.13 -9.69
N GLY A 80 1.47 -9.22 -9.46
CA GLY A 80 2.25 -9.90 -10.50
C GLY A 80 3.38 -9.04 -11.05
N ALA A 81 3.85 -8.04 -10.31
CA ALA A 81 4.82 -7.07 -10.79
C ALA A 81 6.23 -7.34 -10.24
N THR A 82 7.22 -7.34 -11.14
CA THR A 82 8.62 -7.19 -10.75
C THR A 82 8.93 -5.71 -10.59
N VAL A 83 9.52 -5.34 -9.45
CA VAL A 83 9.79 -3.94 -9.13
C VAL A 83 11.24 -3.67 -8.75
N GLU A 84 11.67 -2.44 -9.00
CA GLU A 84 12.86 -1.84 -8.40
C GLU A 84 12.43 -0.97 -7.23
N VAL A 85 12.96 -1.24 -6.04
CA VAL A 85 12.75 -0.39 -4.85
C VAL A 85 13.62 0.85 -4.99
N ILE A 86 13.01 2.02 -5.08
CA ILE A 86 13.70 3.29 -5.31
C ILE A 86 14.15 3.90 -3.98
N CYS A 87 13.22 4.03 -3.02
CA CYS A 87 13.52 4.57 -1.71
C CYS A 87 12.43 4.21 -0.70
N LYS A 88 12.77 4.30 0.59
CA LYS A 88 11.79 4.30 1.67
C LYS A 88 11.11 5.68 1.73
N ILE A 89 9.76 5.67 1.78
CA ILE A 89 8.95 6.89 1.89
C ILE A 89 8.78 7.27 3.36
N GLY A 90 8.49 6.29 4.21
CA GLY A 90 8.24 6.53 5.62
C GLY A 90 7.68 5.33 6.37
N VAL A 91 7.18 5.62 7.56
CA VAL A 91 6.51 4.66 8.44
C VAL A 91 5.18 5.25 8.88
N VAL A 92 4.12 4.44 8.82
CA VAL A 92 2.84 4.77 9.42
C VAL A 92 2.52 3.72 10.47
N SER A 93 2.38 4.19 11.70
CA SER A 93 1.91 3.41 12.85
C SER A 93 0.40 3.61 12.94
N ASP A 94 -0.40 2.56 12.82
CA ASP A 94 -1.85 2.62 12.91
C ASP A 94 -2.45 1.49 13.74
N TYR A 95 -3.61 1.77 14.32
CA TYR A 95 -4.32 0.85 15.22
C TYR A 95 -5.59 0.36 14.54
N TYR A 96 -5.89 -0.92 14.75
CA TYR A 96 -7.14 -1.58 14.40
C TYR A 96 -7.75 -2.16 15.69
N ASN A 97 -8.46 -1.30 16.43
CA ASN A 97 -8.98 -1.60 17.75
C ASN A 97 -9.93 -2.79 17.75
N LEU A 98 -10.74 -2.94 16.69
CA LEU A 98 -11.69 -4.04 16.54
C LEU A 98 -11.04 -5.41 16.61
N ILE A 99 -9.81 -5.53 16.14
CA ILE A 99 -9.04 -6.77 16.11
C ILE A 99 -7.80 -6.72 17.01
N HIS A 100 -7.75 -5.76 17.93
CA HIS A 100 -6.72 -5.60 18.96
C HIS A 100 -5.30 -5.52 18.42
N ARG A 101 -5.10 -4.92 17.22
CA ARG A 101 -3.84 -4.95 16.49
C ARG A 101 -3.27 -3.55 16.27
N HIS A 102 -1.98 -3.42 16.53
CA HIS A 102 -1.16 -2.30 16.11
C HIS A 102 -0.31 -2.70 14.92
N ASN A 103 -0.30 -1.89 13.86
CA ASN A 103 0.51 -2.10 12.68
C ASN A 103 1.62 -1.06 12.58
N VAL A 104 2.80 -1.51 12.19
CA VAL A 104 3.93 -0.67 11.81
C VAL A 104 4.15 -0.85 10.31
N ASN A 105 3.59 0.06 9.50
CA ASN A 105 3.64 -0.04 8.05
C ASN A 105 4.86 0.70 7.51
N ASN A 106 5.79 -0.04 6.89
CA ASN A 106 6.96 0.49 6.23
C ASN A 106 6.68 0.69 4.75
N TYR A 107 6.67 1.94 4.27
CA TYR A 107 6.33 2.28 2.90
C TYR A 107 7.54 2.54 2.02
N PHE A 108 7.52 1.98 0.83
CA PHE A 108 8.56 2.13 -0.19
C PHE A 108 7.97 2.61 -1.51
N LEU A 109 8.71 3.48 -2.19
CA LEU A 109 8.45 3.83 -3.59
C LEU A 109 9.12 2.80 -4.48
N CYS A 110 8.35 2.21 -5.38
CA CYS A 110 8.79 1.15 -6.28
C CYS A 110 8.45 1.49 -7.73
N LEU A 111 9.38 1.21 -8.65
CA LEU A 111 9.18 1.33 -10.09
C LEU A 111 8.90 -0.06 -10.68
N ALA A 112 7.73 -0.23 -11.31
CA ALA A 112 7.39 -1.46 -12.01
C ALA A 112 8.28 -1.66 -13.25
N LYS A 113 8.85 -2.85 -13.38
CA LYS A 113 9.69 -3.27 -14.51
C LYS A 113 8.92 -4.14 -15.50
N SER A 114 8.15 -5.07 -14.98
CA SER A 114 7.33 -5.99 -15.78
C SER A 114 6.12 -6.46 -14.98
N PHE A 115 5.12 -6.95 -15.68
CA PHE A 115 3.93 -7.55 -15.11
C PHE A 115 3.77 -8.97 -15.65
N GLY A 116 3.39 -9.89 -14.77
CA GLY A 116 3.13 -11.31 -15.04
C GLY A 116 1.93 -11.81 -14.26
N GLU A 117 1.88 -13.10 -14.00
CA GLU A 117 0.82 -13.72 -13.23
C GLU A 117 0.95 -13.39 -11.73
N ARG A 118 -0.18 -13.22 -11.06
CA ARG A 118 -0.27 -13.04 -9.60
C ARG A 118 -0.29 -14.40 -8.91
N SER A 119 0.24 -14.45 -7.69
CA SER A 119 0.26 -15.65 -6.86
C SER A 119 -0.52 -15.43 -5.57
N LEU A 120 -1.83 -15.25 -5.69
CA LEU A 120 -2.71 -14.97 -4.57
C LEU A 120 -2.95 -16.22 -3.73
N THR A 121 -3.02 -16.04 -2.42
CA THR A 121 -3.45 -17.05 -1.48
C THR A 121 -4.94 -17.35 -1.66
N ARG A 122 -5.40 -18.46 -1.06
CA ARG A 122 -6.82 -18.83 -1.10
C ARG A 122 -7.73 -17.76 -0.49
N ASP A 123 -7.31 -17.19 0.64
CA ASP A 123 -8.09 -16.16 1.34
C ASP A 123 -8.17 -14.86 0.53
N GLU A 124 -7.09 -14.47 -0.15
CA GLU A 124 -7.07 -13.32 -1.05
C GLU A 124 -8.00 -13.49 -2.25
N ILE A 125 -8.18 -14.72 -2.74
CA ILE A 125 -9.10 -15.03 -3.83
C ILE A 125 -10.53 -15.12 -3.35
N GLU A 126 -10.80 -15.90 -2.30
CA GLU A 126 -12.16 -16.27 -1.89
C GLU A 126 -12.79 -15.25 -0.93
N GLN A 127 -12.03 -14.74 0.05
CA GLN A 127 -12.53 -13.83 1.08
C GLN A 127 -12.39 -12.37 0.67
N PHE A 128 -11.20 -11.98 0.18
CA PHE A 128 -10.91 -10.58 -0.16
C PHE A 128 -11.15 -10.25 -1.63
N LYS A 129 -11.28 -11.26 -2.50
CA LYS A 129 -11.52 -11.13 -3.94
C LYS A 129 -10.59 -10.09 -4.58
N LEU A 130 -9.30 -10.21 -4.27
CA LEU A 130 -8.30 -9.23 -4.67
C LEU A 130 -8.22 -9.09 -6.18
N SER A 131 -8.23 -7.86 -6.64
CA SER A 131 -8.00 -7.49 -8.04
C SER A 131 -7.02 -6.32 -8.14
N ALA A 132 -6.28 -6.25 -9.24
CA ALA A 132 -5.35 -5.15 -9.47
C ALA A 132 -6.10 -3.94 -10.06
N MET A 133 -5.69 -2.74 -9.64
CA MET A 133 -6.14 -1.46 -10.20
C MET A 133 -4.95 -0.64 -10.65
N ARG A 134 -5.13 0.08 -11.78
CA ARG A 134 -4.14 0.99 -12.35
C ARG A 134 -4.77 2.38 -12.49
N LEU A 135 -4.27 3.36 -11.76
CA LEU A 135 -4.89 4.68 -11.63
C LEU A 135 -3.85 5.79 -11.76
N LYS A 136 -4.28 6.96 -12.24
CA LYS A 136 -3.50 8.20 -12.06
C LYS A 136 -3.62 8.67 -10.62
N TYR A 137 -2.68 9.53 -10.20
CA TYR A 137 -2.63 10.06 -8.83
C TYR A 137 -3.98 10.63 -8.36
N ASP A 138 -4.59 11.52 -9.16
CA ASP A 138 -5.85 12.17 -8.77
C ASP A 138 -7.04 11.19 -8.73
N GLU A 139 -7.01 10.15 -9.57
CA GLU A 139 -8.01 9.07 -9.56
C GLU A 139 -7.87 8.21 -8.30
N ALA A 140 -6.62 7.90 -7.90
CA ALA A 140 -6.36 7.12 -6.69
C ALA A 140 -6.80 7.88 -5.43
N VAL A 141 -6.52 9.18 -5.33
CA VAL A 141 -6.99 10.00 -4.21
C VAL A 141 -8.53 9.98 -4.12
N LYS A 142 -9.22 10.18 -5.25
CA LYS A 142 -10.69 10.11 -5.30
C LYS A 142 -11.24 8.74 -4.92
N GLU A 143 -10.57 7.66 -5.30
CA GLU A 143 -10.97 6.31 -4.91
C GLU A 143 -10.85 6.12 -3.39
N TYR A 144 -9.76 6.57 -2.75
CA TYR A 144 -9.65 6.53 -1.29
C TYR A 144 -10.73 7.35 -0.61
N GLU A 145 -10.98 8.58 -1.09
CA GLU A 145 -12.03 9.46 -0.55
C GLU A 145 -13.43 8.84 -0.69
N ALA A 146 -13.72 8.21 -1.83
CA ALA A 146 -15.00 7.53 -2.06
C ALA A 146 -15.22 6.34 -1.11
N ARG A 147 -14.15 5.70 -0.61
CA ARG A 147 -14.26 4.58 0.36
C ARG A 147 -14.44 5.03 1.81
N CYS A 148 -14.33 6.32 2.10
CA CYS A 148 -14.56 6.87 3.45
C CYS A 148 -16.02 6.75 3.94
N GLU A 149 -16.93 6.20 3.16
CA GLU A 149 -18.29 5.82 3.60
C GLU A 149 -18.23 4.72 4.67
N SER A 150 -17.28 3.79 4.58
CA SER A 150 -17.07 2.74 5.58
C SER A 150 -16.06 3.17 6.65
N ARG A 151 -16.20 2.62 7.87
CA ARG A 151 -15.25 2.85 8.97
C ARG A 151 -13.83 2.43 8.57
N LEU A 152 -13.69 1.21 8.05
CA LEU A 152 -12.39 0.70 7.62
C LEU A 152 -11.81 1.54 6.48
N GLY A 153 -12.64 2.01 5.54
CA GLY A 153 -12.21 2.89 4.46
C GLY A 153 -11.62 4.21 4.97
N ARG A 154 -12.17 4.79 6.05
CA ARG A 154 -11.60 6.00 6.67
C ARG A 154 -10.23 5.74 7.28
N LEU A 155 -10.04 4.61 7.99
CA LEU A 155 -8.72 4.25 8.54
C LEU A 155 -7.68 4.06 7.42
N ILE A 156 -8.06 3.36 6.35
CA ILE A 156 -7.17 3.12 5.21
C ILE A 156 -6.83 4.43 4.49
N ALA A 157 -7.81 5.28 4.20
CA ALA A 157 -7.59 6.56 3.53
C ALA A 157 -6.68 7.49 4.37
N ALA A 158 -6.87 7.53 5.68
CA ALA A 158 -6.03 8.31 6.58
C ALA A 158 -4.56 7.87 6.54
N ARG A 159 -4.30 6.57 6.36
CA ARG A 159 -2.97 5.99 6.22
C ARG A 159 -2.37 6.21 4.84
N GLU A 160 -3.14 5.93 3.79
CA GLU A 160 -2.63 5.82 2.42
C GLU A 160 -2.45 7.18 1.72
N ILE A 161 -3.40 8.11 1.89
CA ILE A 161 -3.38 9.39 1.17
C ILE A 161 -2.12 10.22 1.46
N PRO A 162 -1.67 10.40 2.72
CA PRO A 162 -0.44 11.14 3.00
C PRO A 162 0.81 10.52 2.38
N ILE A 163 0.89 9.19 2.37
CA ILE A 163 1.99 8.43 1.77
C ILE A 163 1.98 8.56 0.24
N LEU A 164 0.80 8.43 -0.38
CA LEU A 164 0.63 8.61 -1.82
C LEU A 164 1.02 10.02 -2.25
N LYS A 165 0.63 11.03 -1.47
CA LYS A 165 1.03 12.42 -1.70
C LYS A 165 2.54 12.57 -1.64
N ARG A 166 3.19 12.00 -0.61
CA ARG A 166 4.64 12.05 -0.47
C ARG A 166 5.36 11.35 -1.63
N ALA A 167 4.86 10.19 -2.06
CA ALA A 167 5.38 9.49 -3.23
C ALA A 167 5.32 10.37 -4.50
N LYS A 168 4.18 11.06 -4.70
CA LYS A 168 4.01 12.01 -5.83
C LYS A 168 5.02 13.15 -5.77
N GLU A 169 5.25 13.74 -4.60
CA GLU A 169 6.26 14.80 -4.42
C GLU A 169 7.68 14.31 -4.76
N ILE A 170 8.03 13.10 -4.34
CA ILE A 170 9.33 12.49 -4.66
C ILE A 170 9.47 12.29 -6.17
N LEU A 171 8.42 11.80 -6.84
CA LEU A 171 8.40 11.59 -8.27
C LEU A 171 8.54 12.92 -9.04
N ASP A 172 7.84 13.97 -8.62
CA ASP A 172 7.87 15.28 -9.25
C ASP A 172 9.22 16.01 -9.01
N GLY A 173 9.85 15.75 -7.87
CA GLY A 173 11.09 16.41 -7.43
C GLY A 173 12.38 15.97 -8.15
N GLY A 174 12.29 15.00 -9.08
CA GLY A 174 13.45 14.63 -9.91
C GLY A 174 13.65 13.15 -10.19
N ILE A 175 13.06 12.25 -9.42
CA ILE A 175 13.09 10.79 -9.71
C ILE A 175 12.22 10.48 -10.94
N GLY A 176 11.19 11.31 -11.21
CA GLY A 176 10.41 11.24 -12.46
C GLY A 176 11.23 11.42 -13.74
N LYS A 177 12.37 12.12 -13.68
CA LYS A 177 13.31 12.21 -14.80
C LYS A 177 14.10 10.92 -15.01
N MET A 178 14.37 10.16 -13.96
CA MET A 178 14.98 8.84 -14.07
C MET A 178 14.00 7.83 -14.68
N ALA A 179 12.73 7.82 -14.24
CA ALA A 179 11.70 6.96 -14.83
C ALA A 179 11.48 7.23 -16.32
N ALA A 180 11.49 8.50 -16.74
CA ALA A 180 11.41 8.91 -18.16
C ALA A 180 12.67 8.53 -18.98
N SER A 181 13.82 8.42 -18.35
CA SER A 181 15.06 7.93 -18.98
C SER A 181 15.01 6.42 -19.24
N TYR A 182 14.33 5.65 -18.41
CA TYR A 182 14.09 4.23 -18.66
C TYR A 182 13.21 3.98 -19.89
N LYS A 183 12.27 4.88 -20.21
CA LYS A 183 11.45 4.79 -21.43
C LYS A 183 12.25 4.89 -22.73
N LYS A 184 13.51 5.34 -22.68
CA LYS A 184 14.42 5.43 -23.83
C LYS A 184 15.32 4.22 -24.01
N LEU A 185 15.28 3.24 -23.07
CA LEU A 185 16.15 2.06 -23.05
C LEU A 185 15.43 0.77 -23.46
N PHE A 186 14.12 0.84 -23.69
CA PHE A 186 13.24 -0.19 -24.24
C PHE A 186 12.37 0.41 -25.37
#